data_cb768d5fe433e8c910f79742312d98c7
#
_entry.id   cb768d5fe433e8c910f79742312d98c7
#
_cell.length_a   1.000
_cell.length_b   1.000
_cell.length_c   1.000
_cell.angle_alpha   90.00
_cell.angle_beta   90.00
_cell.angle_gamma   90.00
#
_symmetry.space_group_name_H-M   'P 1'
#
loop_
_entity.id
_entity.type
_entity.pdbx_description
1 polymer ?
#
loop_
_entity_poly.entity_id
_entity_poly.type
_entity_poly.pdbx_seq_one_letter_code
_entity_poly.pdbx_strand_id
1 'polypeptide(L)'
;MAGSTILGGSAARKDQTMNHDDKPAFSYPVKVGNISANAVTVRLEANEAERKALRDLWAVLDVQSLKAELQIARWKRDGVKIKGRVQAKIVQACVVTLEPVVSLIDEPVEAIFVPEGSRLARIAANDSGEMILDPEGPDLPDTFTGDTIDAGLTVTEHAALAIDPYPRKQGASFGERIESTQKDDVRPNPFAVLKDWKKD
;
A
#
# COMPACT_ATOMS: atom_id res chain seq x y z
N MET A 1 1.99 32.02 -58.15
CA MET A 1 1.46 30.68 -57.83
C MET A 1 2.09 30.28 -56.51
N ALA A 2 1.32 30.30 -55.44
CA ALA A 2 1.78 30.10 -54.08
C ALA A 2 1.61 28.63 -53.69
N GLY A 3 2.69 27.97 -53.27
CA GLY A 3 2.67 26.63 -52.72
C GLY A 3 2.78 26.72 -51.21
N SER A 4 1.68 26.40 -50.54
CA SER A 4 1.61 26.38 -49.05
C SER A 4 2.10 25.02 -48.54
N THR A 5 3.23 25.01 -47.82
CA THR A 5 3.77 23.83 -47.15
C THR A 5 3.21 23.78 -45.73
N ILE A 6 2.41 22.77 -45.42
CA ILE A 6 1.88 22.51 -44.09
C ILE A 6 2.93 21.68 -43.35
N LEU A 7 3.55 22.28 -42.29
CA LEU A 7 4.41 21.60 -41.34
C LEU A 7 3.53 20.92 -40.29
N GLY A 8 3.46 19.59 -40.37
CA GLY A 8 2.86 18.73 -39.33
C GLY A 8 3.77 18.67 -38.10
N GLY A 9 3.36 19.35 -37.05
CA GLY A 9 3.99 19.25 -35.73
C GLY A 9 3.68 17.89 -35.09
N SER A 10 4.65 16.98 -35.09
CA SER A 10 4.63 15.77 -34.27
C SER A 10 4.81 16.15 -32.82
N ALA A 11 3.74 16.09 -32.03
CA ALA A 11 3.83 16.20 -30.58
C ALA A 11 4.51 14.95 -30.03
N ALA A 12 5.80 15.05 -29.75
CA ALA A 12 6.53 14.05 -29.00
C ALA A 12 5.89 13.91 -27.61
N ARG A 13 5.28 12.75 -27.35
CA ARG A 13 4.91 12.34 -25.98
C ARG A 13 6.19 12.34 -25.15
N LYS A 14 6.29 13.26 -24.20
CA LYS A 14 7.28 13.18 -23.13
C LYS A 14 7.02 11.88 -22.38
N ASP A 15 7.90 10.93 -22.58
CA ASP A 15 8.06 9.77 -21.73
C ASP A 15 8.33 10.30 -20.32
N GLN A 16 7.37 10.10 -19.41
CA GLN A 16 7.57 10.39 -18.02
C GLN A 16 8.51 9.30 -17.49
N THR A 17 9.81 9.53 -17.65
CA THR A 17 10.82 8.81 -16.90
C THR A 17 10.49 8.99 -15.42
N MET A 18 10.05 7.89 -14.78
CA MET A 18 9.97 7.79 -13.32
C MET A 18 11.29 8.30 -12.76
N ASN A 19 11.20 9.35 -11.94
CA ASN A 19 12.33 9.86 -11.20
C ASN A 19 12.90 8.74 -10.33
N HIS A 20 14.13 8.36 -10.59
CA HIS A 20 14.88 7.30 -9.94
C HIS A 20 15.38 7.71 -8.53
N ASP A 21 14.82 8.77 -7.94
CA ASP A 21 15.22 9.33 -6.65
C ASP A 21 14.31 8.95 -5.47
N ASP A 22 13.28 8.11 -5.66
CA ASP A 22 12.48 7.63 -4.55
C ASP A 22 13.16 6.44 -3.85
N LYS A 23 14.15 6.77 -3.03
CA LYS A 23 14.71 5.80 -2.09
C LYS A 23 13.58 5.30 -1.18
N PRO A 24 13.35 3.97 -1.09
CA PRO A 24 12.35 3.42 -0.20
C PRO A 24 12.52 3.93 1.23
N ALA A 25 11.41 4.19 1.91
CA ALA A 25 11.41 4.67 3.29
C ALA A 25 12.15 3.71 4.24
N PHE A 26 12.05 2.40 3.96
CA PHE A 26 12.78 1.34 4.65
C PHE A 26 13.17 0.28 3.61
N SER A 27 14.44 -0.02 3.47
CA SER A 27 14.97 -0.91 2.43
C SER A 27 15.99 -1.88 2.99
N TYR A 28 15.84 -3.16 2.63
CA TYR A 28 16.81 -4.20 2.89
C TYR A 28 16.98 -5.09 1.67
N PRO A 29 17.90 -4.74 0.76
CA PRO A 29 18.11 -5.48 -0.48
C PRO A 29 18.78 -6.83 -0.21
N VAL A 30 18.18 -7.89 -0.75
CA VAL A 30 18.67 -9.27 -0.64
C VAL A 30 19.00 -9.78 -2.03
N LYS A 31 20.24 -10.19 -2.24
CA LYS A 31 20.69 -10.82 -3.50
C LYS A 31 20.19 -12.25 -3.59
N VAL A 32 19.35 -12.50 -4.58
CA VAL A 32 18.70 -13.79 -4.81
C VAL A 32 19.72 -14.92 -5.02
N GLY A 33 20.81 -14.64 -5.73
CA GLY A 33 21.88 -15.61 -5.97
C GLY A 33 22.58 -16.14 -4.70
N ASN A 34 22.54 -15.37 -3.62
CA ASN A 34 23.17 -15.72 -2.35
C ASN A 34 22.26 -16.51 -1.39
N ILE A 35 20.97 -16.68 -1.76
CA ILE A 35 19.99 -17.39 -0.92
C ILE A 35 20.20 -18.88 -1.07
N SER A 36 20.46 -19.54 0.04
CA SER A 36 20.59 -21.01 0.11
C SER A 36 19.21 -21.70 0.18
N ALA A 37 19.20 -23.02 0.01
CA ALA A 37 18.00 -23.83 0.23
C ALA A 37 17.56 -23.80 1.72
N ASN A 38 18.51 -23.64 2.63
CA ASN A 38 18.22 -23.48 4.05
C ASN A 38 17.80 -22.05 4.32
N ALA A 39 16.72 -21.87 5.08
CA ALA A 39 16.25 -20.55 5.45
C ALA A 39 17.32 -19.78 6.26
N VAL A 40 17.55 -18.54 5.87
CA VAL A 40 18.40 -17.61 6.61
C VAL A 40 17.50 -16.66 7.41
N THR A 41 17.74 -16.56 8.70
CA THR A 41 17.00 -15.60 9.55
C THR A 41 17.66 -14.24 9.49
N VAL A 42 16.89 -13.24 9.16
CA VAL A 42 17.31 -11.83 9.11
C VAL A 42 16.47 -11.03 10.09
N ARG A 43 17.13 -10.19 10.89
CA ARG A 43 16.47 -9.25 11.81
C ARG A 43 16.66 -7.84 11.30
N LEU A 44 15.56 -7.15 11.14
CA LEU A 44 15.51 -5.79 10.63
C LEU A 44 14.99 -4.87 11.74
N GLU A 45 15.58 -3.69 11.83
CA GLU A 45 15.12 -2.65 12.74
C GLU A 45 15.32 -1.29 12.06
N ALA A 46 14.24 -0.50 11.98
CA ALA A 46 14.28 0.81 11.35
C ALA A 46 15.02 1.82 12.24
N ASN A 47 16.00 2.49 11.66
CA ASN A 47 16.72 3.60 12.30
C ASN A 47 15.84 4.87 12.35
N GLU A 48 16.34 5.94 12.98
CA GLU A 48 15.57 7.18 13.17
C GLU A 48 15.18 7.83 11.84
N ALA A 49 16.07 7.86 10.85
CA ALA A 49 15.79 8.46 9.53
C ALA A 49 14.72 7.65 8.78
N GLU A 50 14.80 6.32 8.84
CA GLU A 50 13.83 5.41 8.24
C GLU A 50 12.46 5.53 8.92
N ARG A 51 12.42 5.62 10.25
CA ARG A 51 11.14 5.86 10.96
C ARG A 51 10.49 7.18 10.57
N LYS A 52 11.28 8.25 10.37
CA LYS A 52 10.75 9.52 9.86
C LYS A 52 10.19 9.38 8.45
N ALA A 53 10.88 8.68 7.58
CA ALA A 53 10.41 8.42 6.22
C ALA A 53 9.13 7.55 6.21
N LEU A 54 9.07 6.53 7.08
CA LEU A 54 7.87 5.69 7.26
C LEU A 54 6.67 6.48 7.81
N ARG A 55 6.91 7.41 8.76
CA ARG A 55 5.89 8.31 9.27
C ARG A 55 5.24 9.11 8.13
N ASP A 56 6.07 9.65 7.25
CA ASP A 56 5.60 10.47 6.13
C ASP A 56 4.89 9.61 5.09
N LEU A 57 5.41 8.41 4.79
CA LEU A 57 4.82 7.45 3.87
C LEU A 57 3.43 6.96 4.35
N TRP A 58 3.30 6.62 5.63
CA TRP A 58 2.05 6.10 6.21
C TRP A 58 1.09 7.21 6.67
N ALA A 59 1.49 8.47 6.55
CA ALA A 59 0.73 9.63 6.99
C ALA A 59 0.25 9.53 8.47
N VAL A 60 1.11 8.98 9.34
CA VAL A 60 0.86 8.87 10.79
C VAL A 60 1.58 9.98 11.56
N LEU A 61 1.22 10.20 12.82
CA LEU A 61 1.85 11.24 13.64
C LEU A 61 3.31 10.89 13.98
N ASP A 62 3.58 9.61 14.26
CA ASP A 62 4.92 9.13 14.60
C ASP A 62 5.06 7.62 14.38
N VAL A 63 6.28 7.16 14.09
CA VAL A 63 6.69 5.75 14.09
C VAL A 63 7.74 5.55 15.17
N GLN A 64 7.33 5.04 16.32
CA GLN A 64 8.21 4.88 17.47
C GLN A 64 9.18 3.71 17.31
N SER A 65 8.72 2.62 16.67
CA SER A 65 9.57 1.48 16.34
C SER A 65 9.00 0.70 15.15
N LEU A 66 9.89 0.08 14.37
CA LEU A 66 9.57 -0.95 13.39
C LEU A 66 10.67 -2.01 13.48
N LYS A 67 10.28 -3.26 13.71
CA LYS A 67 11.17 -4.43 13.77
C LYS A 67 10.56 -5.56 12.99
N ALA A 68 11.39 -6.37 12.36
CA ALA A 68 10.94 -7.58 11.71
C ALA A 68 11.95 -8.72 11.90
N GLU A 69 11.46 -9.92 12.07
CA GLU A 69 12.25 -11.14 12.00
C GLU A 69 11.76 -11.98 10.82
N LEU A 70 12.60 -12.16 9.82
CA LEU A 70 12.27 -12.79 8.57
C LEU A 70 13.13 -14.02 8.34
N GLN A 71 12.53 -15.09 7.83
CA GLN A 71 13.18 -16.26 7.28
C GLN A 71 13.11 -16.18 5.76
N ILE A 72 14.25 -16.11 5.11
CA ILE A 72 14.38 -15.99 3.66
C ILE A 72 14.99 -17.27 3.13
N ALA A 73 14.29 -17.95 2.25
CA ALA A 73 14.71 -19.23 1.69
C ALA A 73 14.45 -19.28 0.19
N ARG A 74 15.17 -20.17 -0.51
CA ARG A 74 14.86 -20.47 -1.90
C ARG A 74 13.51 -21.17 -2.01
N TRP A 75 12.72 -20.77 -2.98
CA TRP A 75 11.42 -21.37 -3.24
C TRP A 75 11.36 -21.96 -4.65
N LYS A 76 11.03 -23.23 -4.73
CA LYS A 76 11.04 -24.00 -5.98
C LYS A 76 12.39 -23.85 -6.69
N ARG A 77 12.38 -23.60 -8.01
CA ARG A 77 13.56 -23.57 -8.84
C ARG A 77 14.30 -22.23 -8.81
N ASP A 78 13.58 -21.15 -8.95
CA ASP A 78 14.08 -19.79 -9.22
C ASP A 78 13.43 -18.71 -8.34
N GLY A 79 12.50 -19.09 -7.48
CA GLY A 79 11.83 -18.17 -6.58
C GLY A 79 12.50 -18.03 -5.22
N VAL A 80 12.02 -17.07 -4.48
CA VAL A 80 12.39 -16.76 -3.08
C VAL A 80 11.11 -16.67 -2.26
N LYS A 81 11.14 -17.26 -1.08
CA LYS A 81 10.06 -17.15 -0.10
C LYS A 81 10.58 -16.41 1.12
N ILE A 82 9.81 -15.40 1.52
CA ILE A 82 9.98 -14.66 2.77
C ILE A 82 8.85 -15.05 3.69
N LYS A 83 9.17 -15.45 4.91
CA LYS A 83 8.23 -15.67 6.00
C LYS A 83 8.75 -15.04 7.26
N GLY A 84 7.86 -14.47 8.06
CA GLY A 84 8.28 -13.91 9.33
C GLY A 84 7.18 -13.13 10.01
N ARG A 85 7.58 -12.13 10.77
CA ARG A 85 6.69 -11.28 11.53
C ARG A 85 7.24 -9.86 11.58
N VAL A 86 6.36 -8.89 11.42
CA VAL A 86 6.65 -7.48 11.61
C VAL A 86 5.96 -6.97 12.86
N GLN A 87 6.66 -6.17 13.64
CA GLN A 87 6.15 -5.48 14.81
C GLN A 87 6.45 -4.00 14.69
N ALA A 88 5.43 -3.18 14.84
CA ALA A 88 5.58 -1.73 14.84
C ALA A 88 4.77 -1.07 15.95
N LYS A 89 5.28 0.07 16.40
CA LYS A 89 4.58 0.95 17.32
C LYS A 89 4.45 2.31 16.68
N ILE A 90 3.22 2.69 16.39
CA ILE A 90 2.89 3.93 15.68
C ILE A 90 1.99 4.82 16.53
N VAL A 91 1.95 6.10 16.21
CA VAL A 91 1.05 7.07 16.81
C VAL A 91 0.18 7.66 15.71
N GLN A 92 -1.13 7.57 15.87
CA GLN A 92 -2.13 8.07 14.92
C GLN A 92 -3.01 9.12 15.60
N ALA A 93 -3.67 9.98 14.81
CA ALA A 93 -4.68 10.88 15.36
C ALA A 93 -6.02 10.14 15.51
N CYS A 94 -6.62 10.22 16.69
CA CYS A 94 -7.99 9.71 16.91
C CYS A 94 -8.95 10.38 15.91
N VAL A 95 -9.77 9.59 15.21
CA VAL A 95 -10.72 10.13 14.21
C VAL A 95 -11.84 10.96 14.82
N VAL A 96 -12.04 10.90 16.16
CA VAL A 96 -13.07 11.62 16.88
C VAL A 96 -12.52 12.87 17.57
N THR A 97 -11.40 12.73 18.30
CA THR A 97 -10.88 13.80 19.17
C THR A 97 -9.62 14.46 18.66
N LEU A 98 -9.01 13.92 17.59
CA LEU A 98 -7.71 14.28 17.02
C LEU A 98 -6.53 14.12 17.99
N GLU A 99 -6.78 13.59 19.20
CA GLU A 99 -5.72 13.29 20.16
C GLU A 99 -4.86 12.11 19.70
N PRO A 100 -3.58 12.07 20.09
CA PRO A 100 -2.70 10.97 19.72
C PRO A 100 -3.15 9.64 20.36
N VAL A 101 -3.19 8.60 19.55
CA VAL A 101 -3.46 7.20 19.93
C VAL A 101 -2.27 6.35 19.53
N VAL A 102 -1.77 5.56 20.46
CA VAL A 102 -0.70 4.60 20.20
C VAL A 102 -1.33 3.30 19.71
N SER A 103 -0.90 2.86 18.54
CA SER A 103 -1.30 1.58 17.92
C SER A 103 -0.10 0.63 17.86
N LEU A 104 -0.35 -0.63 18.18
CA LEU A 104 0.65 -1.70 18.07
C LEU A 104 0.26 -2.58 16.88
N ILE A 105 1.21 -2.81 16.00
CA ILE A 105 1.11 -3.71 14.85
C ILE A 105 1.94 -4.94 15.18
N ASP A 106 1.38 -6.12 14.97
CA ASP A 106 2.08 -7.41 15.12
C ASP A 106 1.50 -8.40 14.11
N GLU A 107 2.08 -8.39 12.90
CA GLU A 107 1.52 -9.09 11.75
C GLU A 107 2.48 -10.12 11.16
N PRO A 108 1.95 -11.25 10.65
CA PRO A 108 2.74 -12.18 9.88
C PRO A 108 3.14 -11.54 8.54
N VAL A 109 4.34 -11.84 8.09
CA VAL A 109 4.85 -11.50 6.76
C VAL A 109 5.02 -12.79 5.99
N GLU A 110 4.35 -12.90 4.85
CA GLU A 110 4.55 -14.00 3.91
C GLU A 110 4.51 -13.44 2.49
N ALA A 111 5.60 -13.62 1.74
CA ALA A 111 5.70 -13.21 0.36
C ALA A 111 6.50 -14.23 -0.45
N ILE A 112 6.15 -14.39 -1.72
CA ILE A 112 6.85 -15.25 -2.67
C ILE A 112 7.23 -14.38 -3.87
N PHE A 113 8.50 -14.42 -4.23
CA PHE A 113 9.06 -13.68 -5.36
C PHE A 113 9.55 -14.65 -6.42
N VAL A 114 9.30 -14.34 -7.69
CA VAL A 114 9.81 -15.09 -8.84
C VAL A 114 10.38 -14.13 -9.87
N PRO A 115 11.37 -14.55 -10.67
CA PRO A 115 11.88 -13.71 -11.74
C PRO A 115 10.78 -13.35 -12.74
N GLU A 116 10.86 -12.15 -13.31
CA GLU A 116 9.99 -11.77 -14.41
C GLU A 116 10.10 -12.78 -15.57
N GLY A 117 8.96 -13.19 -16.12
CA GLY A 117 8.89 -14.23 -17.15
C GLY A 117 8.94 -15.68 -16.65
N SER A 118 9.06 -15.90 -15.34
CA SER A 118 8.93 -17.24 -14.74
C SER A 118 7.56 -17.86 -15.05
N ARG A 119 7.55 -19.15 -15.34
CA ARG A 119 6.28 -19.89 -15.52
C ARG A 119 5.46 -19.94 -14.23
N LEU A 120 6.09 -19.73 -13.08
CA LEU A 120 5.46 -19.75 -11.75
C LEU A 120 4.63 -18.47 -11.49
N ALA A 121 4.90 -17.37 -12.21
CA ALA A 121 4.12 -16.13 -12.14
C ALA A 121 2.91 -16.13 -13.09
N ARG A 122 2.76 -17.16 -13.93
CA ARG A 122 1.67 -17.20 -14.90
C ARG A 122 0.39 -17.69 -14.26
N ILE A 123 -0.66 -16.89 -14.40
CA ILE A 123 -2.04 -17.33 -14.13
C ILE A 123 -2.39 -18.38 -15.19
N ALA A 124 -2.93 -19.52 -14.75
CA ALA A 124 -3.44 -20.53 -15.68
C ALA A 124 -4.60 -19.91 -16.48
N ALA A 125 -4.45 -19.84 -17.79
CA ALA A 125 -5.55 -19.51 -18.68
C ALA A 125 -6.28 -20.81 -19.05
N ASN A 126 -7.62 -20.76 -19.19
CA ASN A 126 -8.40 -21.85 -19.75
C ASN A 126 -8.19 -21.96 -21.28
N ASP A 127 -8.74 -22.98 -21.89
CA ASP A 127 -8.64 -23.19 -23.35
C ASP A 127 -9.29 -22.06 -24.19
N SER A 128 -10.11 -21.20 -23.60
CA SER A 128 -10.70 -20.01 -24.22
C SER A 128 -9.85 -18.75 -24.07
N GLY A 129 -8.70 -18.83 -23.35
CA GLY A 129 -7.80 -17.70 -23.13
C GLY A 129 -8.23 -16.78 -21.99
N GLU A 130 -9.25 -17.13 -21.24
CA GLU A 130 -9.69 -16.38 -20.06
C GLU A 130 -8.83 -16.76 -18.84
N MET A 131 -8.38 -15.75 -18.08
CA MET A 131 -7.68 -15.97 -16.83
C MET A 131 -8.68 -16.37 -15.75
N ILE A 132 -8.56 -17.60 -15.25
CA ILE A 132 -9.32 -18.05 -14.09
C ILE A 132 -8.51 -17.70 -12.85
N LEU A 133 -9.00 -16.70 -12.09
CA LEU A 133 -8.52 -16.41 -10.75
C LEU A 133 -9.35 -17.25 -9.77
N ASP A 134 -8.69 -18.13 -9.05
CA ASP A 134 -9.30 -18.82 -7.91
C ASP A 134 -9.21 -17.89 -6.68
N PRO A 135 -10.34 -17.33 -6.21
CA PRO A 135 -10.31 -16.40 -5.07
C PRO A 135 -9.91 -17.07 -3.75
N GLU A 136 -9.98 -18.40 -3.66
CA GLU A 136 -9.55 -19.19 -2.51
C GLU A 136 -8.19 -19.87 -2.74
N GLY A 137 -7.60 -19.65 -3.92
CA GLY A 137 -6.29 -20.18 -4.29
C GLY A 137 -5.15 -19.47 -3.54
N PRO A 138 -3.94 -20.04 -3.57
CA PRO A 138 -2.77 -19.38 -3.00
C PRO A 138 -2.47 -18.08 -3.77
N ASP A 139 -2.01 -17.06 -3.05
CA ASP A 139 -1.60 -15.79 -3.64
C ASP A 139 -0.57 -16.00 -4.76
N LEU A 140 -0.71 -15.19 -5.81
CA LEU A 140 0.23 -15.22 -6.91
C LEU A 140 1.58 -14.68 -6.43
N PRO A 141 2.69 -15.28 -6.87
CA PRO A 141 4.01 -14.76 -6.57
C PRO A 141 4.21 -13.36 -7.17
N ASP A 142 4.85 -12.49 -6.42
CA ASP A 142 5.34 -11.21 -6.93
C ASP A 142 6.48 -11.43 -7.93
N THR A 143 6.60 -10.54 -8.90
CA THR A 143 7.69 -10.62 -9.87
C THR A 143 8.80 -9.63 -9.54
N PHE A 144 10.04 -10.04 -9.74
CA PHE A 144 11.20 -9.14 -9.60
C PHE A 144 12.04 -9.14 -10.87
N THR A 145 12.71 -8.02 -11.13
CA THR A 145 13.71 -7.86 -12.20
C THR A 145 15.11 -7.80 -11.61
N GLY A 146 16.10 -8.27 -12.37
CA GLY A 146 17.48 -8.28 -11.90
C GLY A 146 17.78 -9.44 -10.94
N ASP A 147 18.65 -9.18 -9.96
CA ASP A 147 19.19 -10.18 -9.03
C ASP A 147 18.86 -9.89 -7.54
N THR A 148 18.01 -8.92 -7.27
CA THR A 148 17.78 -8.41 -5.92
C THR A 148 16.30 -8.24 -5.65
N ILE A 149 15.85 -8.63 -4.46
CA ILE A 149 14.52 -8.35 -3.88
C ILE A 149 14.69 -7.45 -2.66
N ASP A 150 13.71 -6.61 -2.35
CA ASP A 150 13.74 -5.74 -1.18
C ASP A 150 12.85 -6.27 -0.06
N ALA A 151 13.46 -6.90 0.93
CA ALA A 151 12.76 -7.41 2.11
C ALA A 151 12.24 -6.30 3.03
N GLY A 152 12.87 -5.13 3.03
CA GLY A 152 12.42 -3.95 3.77
C GLY A 152 11.13 -3.38 3.21
N LEU A 153 11.01 -3.33 1.88
CA LEU A 153 9.77 -2.93 1.21
C LEU A 153 8.62 -3.87 1.56
N THR A 154 8.85 -5.18 1.50
CA THR A 154 7.86 -6.20 1.89
C THR A 154 7.36 -6.00 3.33
N VAL A 155 8.28 -5.73 4.27
CA VAL A 155 7.92 -5.44 5.67
C VAL A 155 7.08 -4.16 5.78
N THR A 156 7.45 -3.12 5.02
CA THR A 156 6.74 -1.83 4.99
C THR A 156 5.31 -1.98 4.51
N GLU A 157 5.09 -2.76 3.46
CA GLU A 157 3.77 -3.03 2.88
C GLU A 157 2.88 -3.83 3.84
N HIS A 158 3.39 -4.91 4.44
CA HIS A 158 2.62 -5.71 5.40
C HIS A 158 2.25 -4.89 6.64
N ALA A 159 3.18 -4.07 7.15
CA ALA A 159 2.89 -3.18 8.27
C ALA A 159 1.83 -2.13 7.90
N ALA A 160 1.91 -1.56 6.68
CA ALA A 160 0.94 -0.57 6.20
C ALA A 160 -0.49 -1.13 6.12
N LEU A 161 -0.64 -2.38 5.66
CA LEU A 161 -1.95 -3.04 5.57
C LEU A 161 -2.60 -3.28 6.95
N ALA A 162 -1.81 -3.35 8.00
CA ALA A 162 -2.28 -3.56 9.38
C ALA A 162 -2.56 -2.25 10.13
N ILE A 163 -2.30 -1.10 9.52
CA ILE A 163 -2.61 0.20 10.13
C ILE A 163 -4.14 0.37 10.18
N ASP A 164 -4.68 0.61 11.39
CA ASP A 164 -6.10 0.93 11.54
C ASP A 164 -6.41 2.26 10.83
N PRO A 165 -7.29 2.25 9.81
CA PRO A 165 -7.68 3.49 9.12
C PRO A 165 -8.59 4.40 9.96
N TYR A 166 -9.15 3.89 11.08
CA TYR A 166 -10.08 4.64 11.92
C TYR A 166 -9.70 4.56 13.41
N PRO A 167 -8.48 4.95 13.81
CA PRO A 167 -8.02 4.81 15.18
C PRO A 167 -8.88 5.64 16.13
N ARG A 168 -9.30 5.02 17.24
CA ARG A 168 -10.12 5.67 18.24
C ARG A 168 -9.48 5.58 19.62
N LYS A 169 -9.42 6.69 20.32
CA LYS A 169 -9.06 6.70 21.74
C LYS A 169 -10.14 6.00 22.54
N GLN A 170 -9.75 5.19 23.51
CA GLN A 170 -10.70 4.53 24.39
C GLN A 170 -11.60 5.56 25.09
N GLY A 171 -12.92 5.36 25.02
CA GLY A 171 -13.92 6.29 25.56
C GLY A 171 -14.22 7.50 24.67
N ALA A 172 -13.59 7.62 23.49
CA ALA A 172 -13.95 8.68 22.53
C ALA A 172 -15.36 8.43 21.99
N SER A 173 -16.26 9.38 22.25
CA SER A 173 -17.58 9.45 21.64
C SER A 173 -17.70 10.76 20.89
N PHE A 174 -18.45 10.77 19.79
CA PHE A 174 -18.91 12.04 19.23
C PHE A 174 -19.77 12.67 20.33
N GLY A 175 -19.45 13.91 20.76
CA GLY A 175 -20.33 14.72 21.60
C GLY A 175 -21.73 14.72 21.01
N GLU A 176 -22.71 15.16 21.79
CA GLU A 176 -24.11 15.20 21.36
C GLU A 176 -24.22 15.62 19.92
N ARG A 177 -24.88 14.75 19.12
CA ARG A 177 -25.16 14.98 17.72
C ARG A 177 -25.67 16.41 17.59
N ILE A 178 -24.89 17.25 16.92
CA ILE A 178 -25.36 18.59 16.54
C ILE A 178 -26.42 18.36 15.48
N GLU A 179 -27.63 18.01 15.94
CA GLU A 179 -28.82 18.16 15.11
C GLU A 179 -28.99 19.68 14.98
N SER A 180 -28.87 20.19 13.77
CA SER A 180 -29.28 21.56 13.48
C SER A 180 -30.69 21.71 14.03
N THR A 181 -30.85 22.52 15.06
CA THR A 181 -32.18 22.86 15.55
C THR A 181 -32.88 23.60 14.40
N GLN A 182 -34.20 23.38 14.24
CA GLN A 182 -35.02 24.02 13.19
C GLN A 182 -34.84 25.54 13.12
N LYS A 183 -34.15 26.17 14.06
CA LYS A 183 -33.81 27.58 14.09
C LYS A 183 -32.60 27.96 13.26
N ASP A 184 -31.73 27.00 12.93
CA ASP A 184 -30.52 27.26 12.14
C ASP A 184 -30.76 27.07 10.63
N ASP A 185 -31.87 26.43 10.25
CA ASP A 185 -32.33 26.30 8.86
C ASP A 185 -33.09 27.56 8.37
N VAL A 186 -32.44 28.70 8.44
CA VAL A 186 -32.98 29.96 7.85
C VAL A 186 -32.87 29.94 6.31
N ARG A 187 -32.29 28.91 5.72
CA ARG A 187 -32.29 28.78 4.25
C ARG A 187 -33.55 28.05 3.80
N PRO A 188 -34.40 28.68 2.97
CA PRO A 188 -35.56 28.00 2.42
C PRO A 188 -35.07 26.76 1.66
N ASN A 189 -35.68 25.63 2.00
CA ASN A 189 -35.37 24.36 1.32
C ASN A 189 -35.54 24.55 -0.20
N PRO A 190 -34.46 24.42 -1.01
CA PRO A 190 -34.54 24.62 -2.46
C PRO A 190 -35.54 23.70 -3.15
N PHE A 191 -35.97 22.62 -2.48
CA PHE A 191 -36.97 21.67 -2.96
C PHE A 191 -38.41 21.99 -2.45
N ALA A 192 -38.61 23.05 -1.68
CA ALA A 192 -39.94 23.44 -1.20
C ALA A 192 -40.91 23.69 -2.35
N VAL A 193 -40.41 24.15 -3.49
CA VAL A 193 -41.18 24.38 -4.72
C VAL A 193 -41.82 23.10 -5.28
N LEU A 194 -41.24 21.92 -4.99
CA LEU A 194 -41.80 20.65 -5.47
C LEU A 194 -43.04 20.17 -4.70
N LYS A 195 -43.34 20.77 -3.54
CA LYS A 195 -44.55 20.45 -2.77
C LYS A 195 -45.81 20.93 -3.44
N ASP A 196 -45.71 22.00 -4.23
CA ASP A 196 -46.87 22.62 -4.91
C ASP A 196 -47.09 22.08 -6.32
N TRP A 197 -46.24 21.16 -6.76
CA TRP A 197 -46.36 20.52 -8.07
C TRP A 197 -47.37 19.36 -7.98
N LYS A 198 -48.66 19.74 -7.93
CA LYS A 198 -49.75 18.78 -8.11
C LYS A 198 -49.81 18.37 -9.57
N LYS A 199 -49.86 17.04 -9.82
CA LYS A 199 -50.26 16.49 -11.11
C LYS A 199 -51.72 16.90 -11.40
N ASP A 200 -51.88 17.63 -12.48
CA ASP A 200 -53.19 17.65 -13.20
C ASP A 200 -53.34 16.32 -13.96
#